data_12769e6070718ea9939f85e9d8bfb966
#
_entry.id   12769e6070718ea9939f85e9d8bfb966
#
_cell.length_a   1.000
_cell.length_b   1.000
_cell.length_c   1.000
_cell.angle_alpha   90.00
_cell.angle_beta   90.00
_cell.angle_gamma   90.00
#
_symmetry.space_group_name_H-M   'P 1'
#
loop_
_entity.id
_entity.type
_entity.pdbx_description
1 polymer ?
#
loop_
_entity_poly.entity_id
_entity_poly.type
_entity_poly.pdbx_seq_one_letter_code
_entity_poly.pdbx_strand_id
1 'polypeptide(L)'
;TIMTSYNEINGVYAHENKHLLQEILRDEWGFDGMVVSDWGGSNSAVAAVKAGGSLEMPSPGFTSVRELEGAVKAGTLSEADINARAAEVAKIAAATKLVGVGRNDLLKDDIAAAHHDVARKVAEGSSVLLKNDNATLPFKAGTRVAVIGDMAATARYQGSGSSKVNATKEENILEEVKNAEGLVLAGYEQGYDRQGKADRVLVEDAVALAGKESVDAVLAVVGLDERSESEGLDRSTMAIPQVQNDLVEALKGAGKPIVVVLVAGSPVELPWIDDVAAVLYVGLSGQAGASATVRALTGEINPSGHLAETWPMHYEDCPSSGWYPAIGRDAIYREGPFVGYRYYETAGVPVRFPFGYGLSYSTFTYSAATAGENGIDVMVSNDSDVAGSTVVQLYVRGPQGGVLRPDRELKGFAKVSLAAHESKSVHIDFDRYTFRHFDVASNEWKTETGEWTLMVGDNAEHLPLTIPHTVAGDVNPVAADTALGHYLSGHVKEVTDAEMAVLFGHEVVAPGKPVTFGVNDPIMSWVDSKGFVARTVAKTLTKQEAKIRQKTGAPDLNTLFILNMPPRAMSKMTQGMVDSAMVDAIVKIANGHTFRGLGGVIASFFRNQSANKRTAKELNND
;
A
#
# COMPACT_ATOMS: atom_id res chain seq x y z
N THR A 1 8.75 -4.48 15.86
CA THR A 1 9.78 -4.41 14.79
C THR A 1 9.29 -3.54 13.65
N ILE A 2 10.22 -2.85 12.97
CA ILE A 2 9.99 -2.09 11.73
C ILE A 2 10.96 -2.59 10.68
N MET A 3 10.51 -2.67 9.41
CA MET A 3 11.34 -3.06 8.27
C MET A 3 11.63 -1.83 7.42
N THR A 4 12.88 -1.67 7.00
CA THR A 4 13.29 -0.62 6.06
C THR A 4 13.20 -1.11 4.63
N SER A 5 12.95 -0.19 3.70
CA SER A 5 12.94 -0.48 2.26
C SER A 5 14.34 -0.64 1.66
N TYR A 6 14.42 -1.04 0.40
CA TYR A 6 15.67 -1.25 -0.35
C TYR A 6 16.33 0.04 -0.85
N ASN A 7 15.50 1.05 -1.15
CA ASN A 7 15.91 2.23 -1.91
C ASN A 7 16.69 3.25 -1.07
N GLU A 8 17.34 4.15 -1.75
CA GLU A 8 17.85 5.37 -1.17
C GLU A 8 16.73 6.40 -0.99
N ILE A 9 16.80 7.15 0.09
CA ILE A 9 15.96 8.33 0.35
C ILE A 9 16.91 9.52 0.44
N ASN A 10 16.80 10.43 -0.51
CA ASN A 10 17.71 11.57 -0.66
C ASN A 10 19.19 11.14 -0.70
N GLY A 11 19.49 10.06 -1.43
CA GLY A 11 20.85 9.56 -1.64
C GLY A 11 21.43 8.72 -0.50
N VAL A 12 20.62 8.35 0.52
CA VAL A 12 21.04 7.49 1.63
C VAL A 12 20.10 6.28 1.72
N TYR A 13 20.64 5.07 1.73
CA TYR A 13 19.83 3.85 1.87
C TYR A 13 19.00 3.87 3.16
N ALA A 14 17.74 3.47 3.07
CA ALA A 14 16.80 3.56 4.20
C ALA A 14 17.33 2.90 5.48
N HIS A 15 17.98 1.72 5.36
CA HIS A 15 18.56 1.01 6.51
C HIS A 15 19.82 1.68 7.11
N GLU A 16 20.39 2.63 6.41
CA GLU A 16 21.61 3.37 6.76
C GLU A 16 21.35 4.86 7.03
N ASN A 17 20.06 5.25 7.05
CA ASN A 17 19.64 6.64 7.16
C ASN A 17 19.42 7.02 8.64
N LYS A 18 20.39 7.71 9.22
CA LYS A 18 20.34 8.17 10.61
C LYS A 18 19.14 9.10 10.86
N HIS A 19 18.84 9.99 9.91
CA HIS A 19 17.69 10.89 10.05
C HIS A 19 16.37 10.13 10.22
N LEU A 20 16.15 9.09 9.40
CA LEU A 20 14.95 8.27 9.53
C LEU A 20 14.94 7.40 10.78
N LEU A 21 16.05 6.68 11.05
CA LEU A 21 16.05 5.61 12.04
C LEU A 21 16.34 6.09 13.46
N GLN A 22 17.20 7.12 13.60
CA GLN A 22 17.51 7.66 14.91
C GLN A 22 16.65 8.90 15.21
N GLU A 23 16.75 9.94 14.38
CA GLU A 23 16.17 11.26 14.72
C GLU A 23 14.64 11.23 14.67
N ILE A 24 14.01 10.65 13.62
CA ILE A 24 12.56 10.56 13.52
C ILE A 24 12.04 9.36 14.33
N LEU A 25 12.47 8.15 13.98
CA LEU A 25 11.84 6.93 14.50
C LEU A 25 12.06 6.79 16.00
N ARG A 26 13.32 6.96 16.49
CA ARG A 26 13.63 6.75 17.91
C ARG A 26 13.46 8.00 18.76
N ASP A 27 14.04 9.12 18.32
CA ASP A 27 14.08 10.32 19.17
C ASP A 27 12.73 11.06 19.16
N GLU A 28 12.08 11.24 17.98
CA GLU A 28 10.79 11.93 17.92
C GLU A 28 9.61 11.02 18.27
N TRP A 29 9.57 9.79 17.70
CA TRP A 29 8.43 8.87 17.89
C TRP A 29 8.56 7.97 19.12
N GLY A 30 9.76 7.88 19.73
CA GLY A 30 10.01 7.07 20.91
C GLY A 30 10.02 5.57 20.64
N PHE A 31 10.32 5.14 19.41
CA PHE A 31 10.36 3.72 19.06
C PHE A 31 11.57 3.03 19.70
N ASP A 32 11.33 2.04 20.54
CA ASP A 32 12.35 1.30 21.30
C ASP A 32 12.56 -0.16 20.83
N GLY A 33 12.03 -0.50 19.67
CA GLY A 33 12.08 -1.83 19.07
C GLY A 33 13.26 -2.04 18.12
N MET A 34 13.25 -3.19 17.46
CA MET A 34 14.25 -3.62 16.48
C MET A 34 13.88 -3.13 15.07
N VAL A 35 14.88 -2.64 14.33
CA VAL A 35 14.78 -2.31 12.90
C VAL A 35 15.46 -3.40 12.08
N VAL A 36 14.70 -4.03 11.19
CA VAL A 36 15.19 -5.06 10.26
C VAL A 36 15.28 -4.50 8.84
N SER A 37 16.28 -4.92 8.06
CA SER A 37 16.31 -4.60 6.63
C SER A 37 15.32 -5.48 5.87
N ASP A 38 14.78 -4.99 4.78
CA ASP A 38 14.21 -5.85 3.75
C ASP A 38 15.32 -6.71 3.11
N TRP A 39 14.96 -7.73 2.33
CA TRP A 39 15.88 -8.75 1.80
C TRP A 39 16.96 -8.16 0.88
N GLY A 40 18.18 -8.01 1.41
CA GLY A 40 19.29 -7.37 0.72
C GLY A 40 19.27 -5.84 0.76
N GLY A 41 18.46 -5.23 1.61
CA GLY A 41 18.33 -3.78 1.76
C GLY A 41 19.44 -3.10 2.56
N SER A 42 20.23 -3.87 3.33
CA SER A 42 21.43 -3.37 4.01
C SER A 42 22.64 -3.44 3.08
N ASN A 43 23.44 -2.37 2.97
CA ASN A 43 24.60 -2.32 2.09
C ASN A 43 25.91 -2.27 2.87
N SER A 44 26.07 -1.31 3.80
CA SER A 44 27.15 -1.24 4.76
C SER A 44 26.66 -1.60 6.15
N ALA A 45 27.20 -2.68 6.73
CA ALA A 45 26.87 -3.07 8.09
C ALA A 45 27.29 -2.00 9.11
N VAL A 46 28.41 -1.29 8.86
CA VAL A 46 28.89 -0.20 9.72
C VAL A 46 27.95 1.00 9.68
N ALA A 47 27.52 1.41 8.48
CA ALA A 47 26.58 2.52 8.33
C ALA A 47 25.22 2.19 8.95
N ALA A 48 24.73 0.97 8.75
CA ALA A 48 23.47 0.48 9.33
C ALA A 48 23.51 0.53 10.87
N VAL A 49 24.54 -0.02 11.52
CA VAL A 49 24.68 0.00 12.98
C VAL A 49 24.68 1.43 13.52
N LYS A 50 25.44 2.34 12.87
CA LYS A 50 25.50 3.77 13.27
C LYS A 50 24.17 4.50 13.11
N ALA A 51 23.42 4.14 12.08
CA ALA A 51 22.12 4.77 11.79
C ALA A 51 20.99 4.26 12.67
N GLY A 52 21.12 3.08 13.27
CA GLY A 52 20.05 2.46 14.07
C GLY A 52 19.43 1.21 13.45
N GLY A 53 20.01 0.66 12.38
CA GLY A 53 19.66 -0.65 11.80
C GLY A 53 20.13 -1.78 12.72
N SER A 54 19.21 -2.67 13.13
CA SER A 54 19.48 -3.67 14.16
C SER A 54 19.75 -5.06 13.60
N LEU A 55 19.07 -5.44 12.52
CA LEU A 55 19.14 -6.77 11.94
C LEU A 55 19.16 -6.71 10.42
N GLU A 56 20.16 -7.33 9.83
CA GLU A 56 20.31 -7.48 8.38
C GLU A 56 19.68 -8.80 7.90
N MET A 57 18.85 -8.73 6.87
CA MET A 57 18.19 -9.88 6.26
C MET A 57 18.38 -9.90 4.74
N PRO A 58 18.53 -11.12 4.14
CA PRO A 58 18.93 -12.36 4.80
C PRO A 58 20.37 -12.27 5.31
N SER A 59 20.82 -13.27 6.07
CA SER A 59 22.20 -13.28 6.52
C SER A 59 23.20 -13.22 5.35
N PRO A 60 24.11 -12.22 5.31
CA PRO A 60 25.16 -12.12 4.28
C PRO A 60 26.36 -13.03 4.57
N GLY A 61 26.22 -14.00 5.46
CA GLY A 61 27.31 -14.83 5.95
C GLY A 61 28.30 -14.01 6.80
N PHE A 62 29.59 -14.26 6.60
CA PHE A 62 30.64 -13.60 7.40
C PHE A 62 31.11 -12.25 6.85
N THR A 63 30.51 -11.74 5.77
CA THR A 63 30.95 -10.48 5.15
C THR A 63 30.73 -9.29 6.07
N SER A 64 29.54 -9.16 6.64
CA SER A 64 29.21 -8.07 7.57
C SER A 64 29.92 -8.20 8.92
N VAL A 65 30.15 -9.42 9.40
CA VAL A 65 30.96 -9.66 10.61
C VAL A 65 32.37 -9.07 10.45
N ARG A 66 33.05 -9.40 9.35
CA ARG A 66 34.39 -8.86 9.05
C ARG A 66 34.39 -7.34 8.88
N GLU A 67 33.35 -6.77 8.30
CA GLU A 67 33.18 -5.31 8.14
C GLU A 67 33.10 -4.63 9.50
N LEU A 68 32.24 -5.14 10.40
CA LEU A 68 32.08 -4.62 11.76
C LEU A 68 33.34 -4.75 12.60
N GLU A 69 33.98 -5.94 12.63
CA GLU A 69 35.24 -6.15 13.35
C GLU A 69 36.36 -5.24 12.84
N GLY A 70 36.45 -5.10 11.51
CA GLY A 70 37.45 -4.21 10.90
C GLY A 70 37.23 -2.76 11.30
N ALA A 71 35.98 -2.30 11.37
CA ALA A 71 35.62 -0.95 11.76
C ALA A 71 35.91 -0.67 13.26
N VAL A 72 35.62 -1.64 14.13
CA VAL A 72 35.99 -1.54 15.56
C VAL A 72 37.49 -1.47 15.73
N LYS A 73 38.26 -2.37 15.09
CA LYS A 73 39.74 -2.37 15.13
C LYS A 73 40.34 -1.06 14.60
N ALA A 74 39.71 -0.45 13.60
CA ALA A 74 40.11 0.84 13.04
C ALA A 74 39.64 2.06 13.86
N GLY A 75 38.82 1.87 14.90
CA GLY A 75 38.27 2.93 15.73
C GLY A 75 37.19 3.77 15.00
N THR A 76 36.62 3.28 13.89
CA THR A 76 35.57 3.96 13.12
C THR A 76 34.16 3.54 13.53
N LEU A 77 34.01 2.50 14.34
CA LEU A 77 32.77 2.05 14.96
C LEU A 77 33.06 1.73 16.45
N SER A 78 32.18 2.14 17.35
CA SER A 78 32.29 1.81 18.76
C SER A 78 31.62 0.46 19.08
N GLU A 79 32.17 -0.26 20.09
CA GLU A 79 31.50 -1.46 20.62
C GLU A 79 30.13 -1.12 21.23
N ALA A 80 29.97 0.10 21.75
CA ALA A 80 28.70 0.55 22.31
C ALA A 80 27.59 0.60 21.26
N ASP A 81 27.88 1.03 20.02
CA ASP A 81 26.91 1.03 18.92
C ASP A 81 26.46 -0.39 18.56
N ILE A 82 27.40 -1.34 18.50
CA ILE A 82 27.09 -2.76 18.24
C ILE A 82 26.24 -3.33 19.38
N ASN A 83 26.62 -3.07 20.63
CA ASN A 83 25.91 -3.56 21.82
C ASN A 83 24.47 -3.02 21.87
N ALA A 84 24.24 -1.76 21.48
CA ALA A 84 22.92 -1.19 21.42
C ALA A 84 22.02 -1.96 20.41
N ARG A 85 22.52 -2.24 19.22
CA ARG A 85 21.79 -3.03 18.20
C ARG A 85 21.56 -4.47 18.64
N ALA A 86 22.58 -5.10 19.22
CA ALA A 86 22.46 -6.46 19.75
C ALA A 86 21.42 -6.55 20.89
N ALA A 87 21.36 -5.53 21.77
CA ALA A 87 20.35 -5.47 22.82
C ALA A 87 18.92 -5.37 22.28
N GLU A 88 18.68 -4.62 21.21
CA GLU A 88 17.39 -4.55 20.54
C GLU A 88 16.93 -5.91 20.00
N VAL A 89 17.83 -6.64 19.34
CA VAL A 89 17.57 -8.00 18.86
C VAL A 89 17.30 -8.96 20.03
N ALA A 90 18.15 -8.90 21.09
CA ALA A 90 18.00 -9.73 22.28
C ALA A 90 16.69 -9.47 23.01
N LYS A 91 16.24 -8.21 23.09
CA LYS A 91 14.95 -7.83 23.67
C LYS A 91 13.77 -8.53 22.96
N ILE A 92 13.75 -8.52 21.64
CA ILE A 92 12.70 -9.20 20.85
C ILE A 92 12.78 -10.71 21.02
N ALA A 93 13.99 -11.28 20.94
CA ALA A 93 14.19 -12.72 21.16
C ALA A 93 13.75 -13.17 22.56
N ALA A 94 14.00 -12.37 23.60
CA ALA A 94 13.55 -12.64 24.97
C ALA A 94 12.02 -12.56 25.08
N ALA A 95 11.40 -11.55 24.46
CA ALA A 95 9.95 -11.38 24.47
C ALA A 95 9.22 -12.56 23.80
N THR A 96 9.77 -13.11 22.71
CA THR A 96 9.18 -14.26 22.03
C THR A 96 9.33 -15.57 22.82
N LYS A 97 10.37 -15.73 23.64
CA LYS A 97 10.52 -16.90 24.53
C LYS A 97 9.44 -17.00 25.60
N LEU A 98 8.92 -15.87 26.04
CA LEU A 98 7.88 -15.81 27.09
C LEU A 98 6.52 -16.35 26.61
N VAL A 99 6.32 -16.47 25.30
CA VAL A 99 5.06 -16.98 24.73
C VAL A 99 4.93 -18.49 24.87
N GLY A 100 6.02 -19.24 25.13
CA GLY A 100 6.00 -20.67 25.53
C GLY A 100 5.39 -21.62 24.52
N VAL A 101 5.24 -21.21 23.27
CA VAL A 101 4.62 -22.02 22.22
C VAL A 101 5.67 -22.95 21.63
N GLY A 102 5.56 -24.25 21.88
CA GLY A 102 6.35 -25.27 21.20
C GLY A 102 5.99 -25.30 19.70
N ARG A 103 6.92 -25.74 18.87
CA ARG A 103 6.75 -25.81 17.40
C ARG A 103 5.53 -26.65 16.96
N ASN A 104 5.02 -27.53 17.85
CA ASN A 104 3.88 -28.41 17.60
C ASN A 104 2.55 -27.84 18.12
N ASP A 105 2.55 -26.68 18.76
CA ASP A 105 1.34 -25.99 19.24
C ASP A 105 0.85 -24.91 18.24
N LEU A 106 1.30 -24.97 16.99
CA LEU A 106 0.87 -24.07 15.93
C LEU A 106 -0.62 -24.28 15.67
N LEU A 107 -1.41 -23.27 16.08
CA LEU A 107 -2.83 -23.12 15.79
C LEU A 107 -3.66 -24.38 16.10
N LYS A 108 -3.90 -24.61 17.39
CA LYS A 108 -4.98 -25.54 17.81
C LYS A 108 -6.28 -25.10 17.16
N ASP A 109 -7.16 -26.05 16.87
CA ASP A 109 -8.41 -25.81 16.15
C ASP A 109 -9.29 -24.71 16.80
N ASP A 110 -9.33 -24.64 18.11
CA ASP A 110 -10.04 -23.63 18.87
C ASP A 110 -9.42 -22.21 18.68
N ILE A 111 -8.09 -22.11 18.66
CA ILE A 111 -7.38 -20.85 18.39
C ILE A 111 -7.58 -20.44 16.94
N ALA A 112 -7.47 -21.37 15.99
CA ALA A 112 -7.69 -21.10 14.58
C ALA A 112 -9.12 -20.60 14.32
N ALA A 113 -10.13 -21.22 14.98
CA ALA A 113 -11.52 -20.77 14.88
C ALA A 113 -11.74 -19.38 15.47
N ALA A 114 -11.14 -19.09 16.63
CA ALA A 114 -11.21 -17.75 17.24
C ALA A 114 -10.55 -16.67 16.35
N HIS A 115 -9.39 -16.97 15.76
CA HIS A 115 -8.71 -16.05 14.83
C HIS A 115 -9.49 -15.85 13.54
N HIS A 116 -10.16 -16.91 13.04
CA HIS A 116 -11.05 -16.81 11.87
C HIS A 116 -12.24 -15.87 12.15
N ASP A 117 -12.84 -15.95 13.35
CA ASP A 117 -13.91 -15.04 13.77
C ASP A 117 -13.42 -13.58 13.89
N VAL A 118 -12.20 -13.36 14.38
CA VAL A 118 -11.58 -12.01 14.39
C VAL A 118 -11.40 -11.50 12.95
N ALA A 119 -10.88 -12.34 12.03
CA ALA A 119 -10.71 -11.97 10.63
C ALA A 119 -12.05 -11.59 9.98
N ARG A 120 -13.13 -12.34 10.28
CA ARG A 120 -14.49 -12.03 9.81
C ARG A 120 -14.95 -10.66 10.32
N LYS A 121 -14.82 -10.39 11.63
CA LYS A 121 -15.21 -9.09 12.22
C LYS A 121 -14.45 -7.91 11.62
N VAL A 122 -13.17 -8.09 11.32
CA VAL A 122 -12.37 -7.06 10.62
C VAL A 122 -12.91 -6.82 9.21
N ALA A 123 -13.20 -7.89 8.46
CA ALA A 123 -13.78 -7.78 7.12
C ALA A 123 -15.17 -7.11 7.14
N GLU A 124 -16.03 -7.47 8.10
CA GLU A 124 -17.33 -6.81 8.32
C GLU A 124 -17.19 -5.30 8.54
N GLY A 125 -16.25 -4.91 9.40
CA GLY A 125 -16.01 -3.49 9.76
C GLY A 125 -15.31 -2.67 8.69
N SER A 126 -14.71 -3.30 7.67
CA SER A 126 -13.94 -2.65 6.59
C SER A 126 -14.63 -2.65 5.23
N SER A 127 -15.69 -3.45 5.03
CA SER A 127 -16.46 -3.45 3.78
C SER A 127 -17.14 -2.10 3.55
N VAL A 128 -17.00 -1.54 2.34
CA VAL A 128 -17.49 -0.21 1.97
C VAL A 128 -18.63 -0.35 0.96
N LEU A 129 -19.80 0.15 1.31
CA LEU A 129 -20.91 0.28 0.36
C LEU A 129 -20.70 1.53 -0.49
N LEU A 130 -20.39 1.36 -1.78
CA LEU A 130 -20.09 2.46 -2.69
C LEU A 130 -21.34 3.00 -3.41
N LYS A 131 -22.34 2.14 -3.65
CA LYS A 131 -23.60 2.50 -4.29
C LYS A 131 -24.72 1.60 -3.79
N ASN A 132 -25.93 2.14 -3.63
CA ASN A 132 -27.12 1.37 -3.25
C ASN A 132 -28.41 2.06 -3.72
N ASP A 133 -28.71 1.96 -5.00
CA ASP A 133 -29.90 2.58 -5.57
C ASP A 133 -31.17 1.87 -5.12
N ASN A 134 -32.21 2.65 -4.82
CA ASN A 134 -33.53 2.17 -4.44
C ASN A 134 -33.53 1.16 -3.27
N ALA A 135 -32.54 1.25 -2.37
CA ALA A 135 -32.33 0.31 -1.28
C ALA A 135 -32.36 -1.16 -1.76
N THR A 136 -31.63 -1.44 -2.85
CA THR A 136 -31.46 -2.80 -3.41
C THR A 136 -30.83 -3.73 -2.40
N LEU A 137 -29.89 -3.24 -1.62
CA LEU A 137 -29.32 -3.91 -0.46
C LEU A 137 -29.87 -3.28 0.84
N PRO A 138 -30.02 -4.07 1.92
CA PRO A 138 -29.82 -5.53 1.95
C PRO A 138 -30.88 -6.29 1.14
N PHE A 139 -30.51 -7.45 0.62
CA PHE A 139 -31.46 -8.33 -0.05
C PHE A 139 -32.58 -8.76 0.90
N LYS A 140 -33.79 -8.81 0.40
CA LYS A 140 -34.93 -9.34 1.15
C LYS A 140 -34.77 -10.86 1.34
N ALA A 141 -35.26 -11.37 2.46
CA ALA A 141 -35.26 -12.79 2.72
C ALA A 141 -35.97 -13.57 1.58
N GLY A 142 -35.30 -14.62 1.11
CA GLY A 142 -35.77 -15.45 0.00
C GLY A 142 -35.42 -14.93 -1.39
N THR A 143 -34.67 -13.82 -1.52
CA THR A 143 -34.20 -13.33 -2.83
C THR A 143 -33.37 -14.41 -3.55
N ARG A 144 -33.77 -14.72 -4.79
CA ARG A 144 -33.13 -15.71 -5.64
C ARG A 144 -32.02 -15.05 -6.45
N VAL A 145 -30.77 -15.37 -6.10
CA VAL A 145 -29.58 -14.69 -6.63
C VAL A 145 -28.85 -15.58 -7.61
N ALA A 146 -28.58 -15.08 -8.82
CA ALA A 146 -27.61 -15.65 -9.73
C ALA A 146 -26.21 -15.14 -9.36
N VAL A 147 -25.33 -16.02 -8.94
CA VAL A 147 -23.92 -15.68 -8.62
C VAL A 147 -23.10 -15.82 -9.88
N ILE A 148 -22.40 -14.76 -10.28
CA ILE A 148 -21.62 -14.71 -11.51
C ILE A 148 -20.24 -14.13 -11.23
N GLY A 149 -19.20 -14.81 -11.71
CA GLY A 149 -17.81 -14.37 -11.59
C GLY A 149 -16.89 -15.47 -11.05
N ASP A 150 -15.74 -15.65 -11.67
CA ASP A 150 -14.70 -16.59 -11.22
C ASP A 150 -14.33 -16.37 -9.74
N MET A 151 -14.19 -15.12 -9.32
CA MET A 151 -13.83 -14.75 -7.95
C MET A 151 -14.88 -15.12 -6.90
N ALA A 152 -16.09 -15.46 -7.32
CA ALA A 152 -17.10 -15.96 -6.38
C ALA A 152 -16.80 -17.37 -5.88
N ALA A 153 -16.26 -18.23 -6.76
CA ALA A 153 -15.89 -19.60 -6.45
C ALA A 153 -14.42 -19.75 -6.03
N THR A 154 -13.54 -18.94 -6.62
CA THR A 154 -12.09 -18.93 -6.32
C THR A 154 -11.72 -17.59 -5.71
N ALA A 155 -11.72 -17.51 -4.39
CA ALA A 155 -11.54 -16.26 -3.66
C ALA A 155 -10.21 -15.56 -3.96
N ARG A 156 -10.26 -14.24 -4.12
CA ARG A 156 -9.11 -13.34 -4.10
C ARG A 156 -9.15 -12.58 -2.77
N TYR A 157 -8.52 -13.10 -1.73
CA TYR A 157 -8.68 -12.61 -0.36
C TYR A 157 -7.43 -11.99 0.25
N GLN A 158 -6.28 -12.11 -0.41
CA GLN A 158 -4.99 -11.60 0.08
C GLN A 158 -4.11 -11.08 -1.06
N GLY A 159 -3.07 -10.32 -0.72
CA GLY A 159 -2.05 -9.85 -1.64
C GLY A 159 -1.32 -11.00 -2.35
N SER A 160 -0.64 -10.67 -3.43
CA SER A 160 0.21 -11.58 -4.20
C SER A 160 1.67 -11.18 -4.06
N GLY A 161 2.57 -12.15 -3.92
CA GLY A 161 3.98 -11.94 -3.67
C GLY A 161 4.43 -12.47 -2.32
N SER A 162 5.39 -11.81 -1.66
CA SER A 162 6.00 -12.24 -0.40
C SER A 162 5.04 -12.17 0.79
N SER A 163 3.98 -11.38 0.69
CA SER A 163 2.93 -11.27 1.72
C SER A 163 1.97 -12.46 1.79
N LYS A 164 2.03 -13.39 0.82
CA LYS A 164 1.12 -14.54 0.78
C LYS A 164 1.30 -15.45 1.99
N VAL A 165 0.20 -15.72 2.69
CA VAL A 165 0.14 -16.67 3.80
C VAL A 165 -0.71 -17.90 3.45
N ASN A 166 -0.44 -19.03 4.11
CA ASN A 166 -1.27 -20.23 4.00
C ASN A 166 -2.41 -20.11 5.02
N ALA A 167 -3.60 -19.78 4.56
CA ALA A 167 -4.77 -19.67 5.41
C ALA A 167 -5.17 -21.03 6.00
N THR A 168 -5.65 -21.03 7.25
CA THR A 168 -6.15 -22.26 7.91
C THR A 168 -7.51 -22.67 7.37
N LYS A 169 -8.28 -21.73 6.84
CA LYS A 169 -9.57 -21.93 6.19
C LYS A 169 -9.75 -20.85 5.14
N GLU A 170 -10.14 -21.20 3.93
CA GLU A 170 -10.50 -20.26 2.87
C GLU A 170 -12.00 -20.35 2.63
N GLU A 171 -12.68 -19.22 2.73
CA GLU A 171 -14.09 -19.08 2.35
C GLU A 171 -14.20 -18.55 0.92
N ASN A 172 -15.33 -18.85 0.27
CA ASN A 172 -15.69 -18.26 -1.02
C ASN A 172 -17.17 -17.84 -1.03
N ILE A 173 -17.48 -16.82 -1.82
CA ILE A 173 -18.81 -16.21 -1.84
C ILE A 173 -19.89 -17.19 -2.30
N LEU A 174 -19.58 -18.06 -3.27
CA LEU A 174 -20.55 -19.02 -3.79
C LEU A 174 -21.04 -19.99 -2.70
N GLU A 175 -20.14 -20.53 -1.90
CA GLU A 175 -20.51 -21.45 -0.82
C GLU A 175 -21.24 -20.72 0.32
N GLU A 176 -20.81 -19.49 0.64
CA GLU A 176 -21.49 -18.70 1.68
C GLU A 176 -22.90 -18.30 1.25
N VAL A 177 -23.15 -17.96 -0.03
CA VAL A 177 -24.50 -17.71 -0.57
C VAL A 177 -25.36 -18.96 -0.51
N LYS A 178 -24.80 -20.17 -0.79
CA LYS A 178 -25.55 -21.41 -0.68
C LYS A 178 -26.03 -21.70 0.74
N ASN A 179 -25.23 -21.30 1.73
CA ASN A 179 -25.45 -21.58 3.14
C ASN A 179 -26.24 -20.48 3.86
N ALA A 180 -26.43 -19.32 3.22
CA ALA A 180 -27.11 -18.18 3.82
C ALA A 180 -28.63 -18.41 3.95
N GLU A 181 -29.18 -18.31 5.15
CA GLU A 181 -30.62 -18.49 5.40
C GLU A 181 -31.49 -17.45 4.69
N GLY A 182 -30.94 -16.28 4.41
CA GLY A 182 -31.65 -15.15 3.78
C GLY A 182 -31.67 -15.15 2.25
N LEU A 183 -30.89 -16.01 1.58
CA LEU A 183 -30.74 -16.04 0.13
C LEU A 183 -31.08 -17.41 -0.46
N VAL A 184 -31.47 -17.39 -1.74
CA VAL A 184 -31.63 -18.63 -2.52
C VAL A 184 -30.69 -18.58 -3.71
N LEU A 185 -29.73 -19.50 -3.79
CA LEU A 185 -28.88 -19.59 -4.96
C LEU A 185 -29.68 -20.09 -6.17
N ALA A 186 -29.91 -19.21 -7.14
CA ALA A 186 -30.60 -19.56 -8.40
C ALA A 186 -29.68 -20.27 -9.42
N GLY A 187 -28.37 -20.11 -9.28
CA GLY A 187 -27.33 -20.74 -10.08
C GLY A 187 -26.01 -20.00 -10.01
N TYR A 188 -24.98 -20.61 -10.58
CA TYR A 188 -23.64 -20.03 -10.69
C TYR A 188 -23.11 -20.19 -12.10
N GLU A 189 -22.45 -19.12 -12.61
CA GLU A 189 -21.68 -19.15 -13.85
C GLU A 189 -20.35 -18.41 -13.65
N GLN A 190 -19.29 -18.92 -14.24
CA GLN A 190 -17.96 -18.33 -14.12
C GLN A 190 -17.87 -16.94 -14.76
N GLY A 191 -18.58 -16.69 -15.85
CA GLY A 191 -18.75 -15.42 -16.52
C GLY A 191 -17.55 -14.86 -17.27
N TYR A 192 -16.33 -15.07 -16.77
CA TYR A 192 -15.08 -14.63 -17.40
C TYR A 192 -13.93 -15.58 -17.14
N ASP A 193 -12.94 -15.59 -18.03
CA ASP A 193 -11.66 -16.27 -17.80
C ASP A 193 -10.76 -15.40 -16.92
N ARG A 194 -10.33 -15.95 -15.76
CA ARG A 194 -9.45 -15.23 -14.82
C ARG A 194 -8.11 -14.83 -15.43
N GLN A 195 -7.71 -15.50 -16.52
CA GLN A 195 -6.51 -15.17 -17.27
C GLN A 195 -6.70 -13.98 -18.24
N GLY A 196 -7.88 -13.38 -18.27
CA GLY A 196 -8.20 -12.26 -19.15
C GLY A 196 -8.40 -12.65 -20.60
N LYS A 197 -8.51 -13.96 -20.90
CA LYS A 197 -8.81 -14.43 -22.25
C LYS A 197 -10.31 -14.23 -22.53
N ALA A 198 -10.60 -13.58 -23.65
CA ALA A 198 -11.99 -13.45 -24.09
C ALA A 198 -12.59 -14.83 -24.39
N ASP A 199 -13.70 -15.14 -23.73
CA ASP A 199 -14.47 -16.36 -23.94
C ASP A 199 -15.96 -16.02 -24.01
N ARG A 200 -16.49 -16.08 -25.21
CA ARG A 200 -17.88 -15.72 -25.49
C ARG A 200 -18.88 -16.67 -24.82
N VAL A 201 -18.53 -17.96 -24.70
CA VAL A 201 -19.42 -18.96 -24.09
C VAL A 201 -19.66 -18.64 -22.61
N LEU A 202 -18.60 -18.28 -21.88
CA LEU A 202 -18.72 -17.90 -20.46
C LEU A 202 -19.67 -16.70 -20.26
N VAL A 203 -19.61 -15.71 -21.13
CA VAL A 203 -20.49 -14.53 -21.07
C VAL A 203 -21.93 -14.90 -21.45
N GLU A 204 -22.13 -15.69 -22.51
CA GLU A 204 -23.45 -16.12 -22.95
C GLU A 204 -24.17 -16.98 -21.90
N ASP A 205 -23.46 -17.91 -21.26
CA ASP A 205 -23.99 -18.74 -20.16
C ASP A 205 -24.37 -17.89 -18.95
N ALA A 206 -23.54 -16.91 -18.59
CA ALA A 206 -23.80 -15.98 -17.51
C ALA A 206 -25.07 -15.13 -17.77
N VAL A 207 -25.20 -14.58 -18.98
CA VAL A 207 -26.38 -13.79 -19.38
C VAL A 207 -27.63 -14.67 -19.43
N ALA A 208 -27.50 -15.91 -19.93
CA ALA A 208 -28.62 -16.86 -19.96
C ALA A 208 -29.09 -17.25 -18.54
N LEU A 209 -28.18 -17.44 -17.59
CA LEU A 209 -28.53 -17.64 -16.19
C LEU A 209 -29.23 -16.42 -15.61
N ALA A 210 -28.66 -15.24 -15.78
CA ALA A 210 -29.19 -13.98 -15.26
C ALA A 210 -30.61 -13.67 -15.76
N GLY A 211 -30.92 -14.03 -17.02
CA GLY A 211 -32.23 -13.81 -17.66
C GLY A 211 -33.34 -14.77 -17.25
N LYS A 212 -33.08 -15.81 -16.43
CA LYS A 212 -34.10 -16.75 -16.02
C LYS A 212 -35.17 -16.10 -15.13
N GLU A 213 -36.43 -16.52 -15.27
CA GLU A 213 -37.52 -16.07 -14.39
C GLU A 213 -37.30 -16.46 -12.91
N SER A 214 -36.51 -17.50 -12.67
CA SER A 214 -36.15 -17.94 -11.33
C SER A 214 -35.06 -17.06 -10.66
N VAL A 215 -34.61 -16.00 -11.31
CA VAL A 215 -33.59 -15.05 -10.80
C VAL A 215 -34.29 -13.73 -10.47
N ASP A 216 -34.09 -13.23 -9.26
CA ASP A 216 -34.55 -11.93 -8.79
C ASP A 216 -33.45 -10.86 -8.90
N ALA A 217 -32.21 -11.23 -8.66
CA ALA A 217 -31.05 -10.32 -8.75
C ALA A 217 -29.78 -11.07 -9.22
N VAL A 218 -28.87 -10.33 -9.78
CA VAL A 218 -27.53 -10.80 -10.19
C VAL A 218 -26.50 -10.32 -9.17
N LEU A 219 -25.69 -11.23 -8.65
CA LEU A 219 -24.51 -10.94 -7.83
C LEU A 219 -23.26 -11.16 -8.69
N ALA A 220 -22.71 -10.08 -9.22
CA ALA A 220 -21.50 -10.11 -10.04
C ALA A 220 -20.25 -9.89 -9.16
N VAL A 221 -19.31 -10.83 -9.15
CA VAL A 221 -18.06 -10.74 -8.38
C VAL A 221 -16.92 -10.50 -9.34
N VAL A 222 -16.37 -9.30 -9.29
CA VAL A 222 -15.33 -8.81 -10.21
C VAL A 222 -14.24 -8.05 -9.45
N GLY A 223 -13.09 -7.81 -10.08
CA GLY A 223 -12.01 -7.04 -9.47
C GLY A 223 -10.63 -7.32 -10.05
N LEU A 224 -9.61 -7.01 -9.27
CA LEU A 224 -8.21 -7.24 -9.66
C LEU A 224 -7.76 -8.64 -9.26
N ASP A 225 -7.15 -9.33 -10.21
CA ASP A 225 -6.53 -10.64 -9.96
C ASP A 225 -5.05 -10.50 -9.53
N GLU A 226 -4.40 -11.62 -9.25
CA GLU A 226 -3.00 -11.69 -8.81
C GLU A 226 -1.99 -11.22 -9.86
N ARG A 227 -2.42 -10.99 -11.10
CA ARG A 227 -1.59 -10.53 -12.22
C ARG A 227 -1.73 -9.05 -12.44
N SER A 228 -2.93 -8.54 -12.18
CA SER A 228 -3.23 -7.13 -12.28
C SER A 228 -2.68 -6.37 -11.07
N GLU A 229 -2.62 -7.02 -9.91
CA GLU A 229 -2.18 -6.43 -8.66
C GLU A 229 -1.32 -7.41 -7.87
N SER A 230 0.00 -7.18 -7.84
CA SER A 230 1.00 -8.01 -7.19
C SER A 230 2.19 -7.18 -6.76
N GLU A 231 2.89 -7.66 -5.73
CA GLU A 231 4.22 -7.15 -5.37
C GLU A 231 5.16 -7.18 -6.59
N GLY A 232 5.96 -6.13 -6.76
CA GLY A 232 6.94 -6.02 -7.83
C GLY A 232 6.37 -5.70 -9.21
N LEU A 233 5.10 -5.29 -9.29
CA LEU A 233 4.46 -4.86 -10.52
C LEU A 233 3.95 -3.43 -10.41
N ASP A 234 4.31 -2.60 -11.39
CA ASP A 234 3.72 -1.28 -11.58
C ASP A 234 2.47 -1.39 -12.46
N ARG A 235 1.33 -0.93 -11.96
CA ARG A 235 0.11 -0.84 -12.76
C ARG A 235 0.20 0.36 -13.69
N SER A 236 -0.12 0.15 -14.96
CA SER A 236 -0.18 1.19 -15.99
C SER A 236 -1.60 1.68 -16.27
N THR A 237 -2.60 1.16 -15.54
CA THR A 237 -4.02 1.48 -15.68
C THR A 237 -4.73 1.23 -14.36
N MET A 238 -5.82 1.93 -14.12
CA MET A 238 -6.75 1.65 -13.03
C MET A 238 -7.92 0.76 -13.45
N ALA A 239 -8.04 0.40 -14.74
CA ALA A 239 -9.09 -0.49 -15.18
C ALA A 239 -8.96 -1.91 -14.56
N ILE A 240 -10.09 -2.55 -14.28
CA ILE A 240 -10.14 -4.01 -14.06
C ILE A 240 -9.97 -4.72 -15.41
N PRO A 241 -9.65 -6.04 -15.44
CA PRO A 241 -9.53 -6.77 -16.69
C PRO A 241 -10.74 -6.58 -17.61
N GLN A 242 -10.49 -6.26 -18.89
CA GLN A 242 -11.55 -5.89 -19.85
C GLN A 242 -12.67 -6.93 -19.95
N VAL A 243 -12.32 -8.23 -19.88
CA VAL A 243 -13.33 -9.32 -19.92
C VAL A 243 -14.35 -9.25 -18.79
N GLN A 244 -14.01 -8.63 -17.66
CA GLN A 244 -14.93 -8.42 -16.54
C GLN A 244 -15.81 -7.19 -16.78
N ASN A 245 -15.27 -6.11 -17.37
CA ASN A 245 -16.08 -4.96 -17.80
C ASN A 245 -17.10 -5.39 -18.86
N ASP A 246 -16.65 -6.19 -19.86
CA ASP A 246 -17.53 -6.72 -20.91
C ASP A 246 -18.64 -7.62 -20.34
N LEU A 247 -18.33 -8.42 -19.32
CA LEU A 247 -19.34 -9.23 -18.61
C LEU A 247 -20.40 -8.34 -17.95
N VAL A 248 -19.99 -7.35 -17.14
CA VAL A 248 -20.96 -6.47 -16.44
C VAL A 248 -21.82 -5.73 -17.45
N GLU A 249 -21.25 -5.28 -18.56
CA GLU A 249 -21.99 -4.64 -19.65
C GLU A 249 -23.03 -5.61 -20.27
N ALA A 250 -22.63 -6.85 -20.53
CA ALA A 250 -23.53 -7.85 -21.10
C ALA A 250 -24.70 -8.22 -20.14
N LEU A 251 -24.44 -8.28 -18.85
CA LEU A 251 -25.45 -8.60 -17.83
C LEU A 251 -26.59 -7.59 -17.76
N LYS A 252 -26.41 -6.35 -18.21
CA LYS A 252 -27.48 -5.34 -18.30
C LYS A 252 -28.66 -5.84 -19.16
N GLY A 253 -28.36 -6.66 -20.17
CA GLY A 253 -29.39 -7.25 -21.06
C GLY A 253 -30.35 -8.21 -20.36
N ALA A 254 -30.03 -8.69 -19.17
CA ALA A 254 -30.91 -9.58 -18.40
C ALA A 254 -32.09 -8.85 -17.73
N GLY A 255 -32.04 -7.52 -17.64
CA GLY A 255 -33.13 -6.70 -17.05
C GLY A 255 -33.36 -6.94 -15.56
N LYS A 256 -32.36 -7.45 -14.82
CA LYS A 256 -32.40 -7.70 -13.39
C LYS A 256 -31.50 -6.70 -12.66
N PRO A 257 -31.78 -6.35 -11.38
CA PRO A 257 -30.86 -5.59 -10.58
C PRO A 257 -29.50 -6.30 -10.51
N ILE A 258 -28.42 -5.59 -10.83
CA ILE A 258 -27.05 -6.09 -10.72
C ILE A 258 -26.43 -5.50 -9.45
N VAL A 259 -25.99 -6.36 -8.56
CA VAL A 259 -25.18 -6.02 -7.38
C VAL A 259 -23.76 -6.49 -7.64
N VAL A 260 -22.82 -5.58 -7.57
CA VAL A 260 -21.41 -5.89 -7.78
C VAL A 260 -20.71 -6.02 -6.43
N VAL A 261 -20.05 -7.16 -6.19
CA VAL A 261 -19.02 -7.31 -5.17
C VAL A 261 -17.68 -7.05 -5.82
N LEU A 262 -17.04 -5.96 -5.43
CA LEU A 262 -15.78 -5.50 -5.99
C LEU A 262 -14.61 -5.91 -5.11
N VAL A 263 -13.70 -6.73 -5.67
CA VAL A 263 -12.52 -7.28 -4.99
C VAL A 263 -11.27 -6.62 -5.58
N ALA A 264 -10.63 -5.72 -4.87
CA ALA A 264 -9.41 -5.04 -5.29
C ALA A 264 -8.68 -4.50 -4.06
N GLY A 265 -7.35 -4.44 -4.08
CA GLY A 265 -6.54 -3.83 -3.02
C GLY A 265 -6.28 -2.34 -3.22
N SER A 266 -6.74 -1.77 -4.34
CA SER A 266 -6.53 -0.37 -4.72
C SER A 266 -7.68 0.15 -5.57
N PRO A 267 -7.81 1.49 -5.79
CA PRO A 267 -8.83 2.09 -6.63
C PRO A 267 -8.86 1.52 -8.04
N VAL A 268 -10.05 1.41 -8.60
CA VAL A 268 -10.29 0.96 -9.97
C VAL A 268 -11.32 1.83 -10.68
N GLU A 269 -11.22 1.91 -12.01
CA GLU A 269 -12.21 2.55 -12.85
C GLU A 269 -13.47 1.69 -12.95
N LEU A 270 -14.63 2.31 -12.85
CA LEU A 270 -15.94 1.66 -12.84
C LEU A 270 -16.83 2.22 -13.97
N PRO A 271 -16.57 1.88 -15.23
CA PRO A 271 -17.28 2.48 -16.37
C PRO A 271 -18.80 2.17 -16.37
N TRP A 272 -19.20 1.10 -15.71
CA TRP A 272 -20.57 0.61 -15.60
C TRP A 272 -21.28 1.03 -14.30
N ILE A 273 -20.69 1.93 -13.49
CA ILE A 273 -21.21 2.27 -12.16
C ILE A 273 -22.68 2.77 -12.19
N ASP A 274 -23.04 3.51 -13.23
CA ASP A 274 -24.38 4.07 -13.36
C ASP A 274 -25.44 3.02 -13.77
N ASP A 275 -25.02 1.88 -14.28
CA ASP A 275 -25.86 0.80 -14.80
C ASP A 275 -26.13 -0.33 -13.80
N VAL A 276 -25.45 -0.33 -12.65
CA VAL A 276 -25.63 -1.34 -11.61
C VAL A 276 -26.38 -0.78 -10.42
N ALA A 277 -27.17 -1.63 -9.74
CA ALA A 277 -28.03 -1.20 -8.66
C ALA A 277 -27.28 -0.97 -7.34
N ALA A 278 -26.23 -1.74 -7.07
CA ALA A 278 -25.41 -1.56 -5.88
C ALA A 278 -23.97 -2.04 -6.13
N VAL A 279 -23.04 -1.48 -5.36
CA VAL A 279 -21.62 -1.88 -5.36
C VAL A 279 -21.13 -1.97 -3.92
N LEU A 280 -20.68 -3.17 -3.52
CA LEU A 280 -20.05 -3.44 -2.25
C LEU A 280 -18.56 -3.72 -2.50
N TYR A 281 -17.70 -2.80 -2.08
CA TYR A 281 -16.23 -2.96 -2.13
C TYR A 281 -15.75 -3.68 -0.88
N VAL A 282 -15.09 -4.81 -1.07
CA VAL A 282 -14.66 -5.68 0.02
C VAL A 282 -13.13 -5.70 0.21
N GLY A 283 -12.39 -5.04 -0.65
CA GLY A 283 -10.93 -5.03 -0.59
C GLY A 283 -10.32 -6.42 -0.79
N LEU A 284 -9.20 -6.68 -0.12
CA LEU A 284 -8.62 -8.00 0.07
C LEU A 284 -8.99 -8.45 1.49
N SER A 285 -10.15 -9.06 1.63
CA SER A 285 -10.90 -9.18 2.89
C SER A 285 -10.42 -10.31 3.83
N GLY A 286 -9.32 -11.00 3.49
CA GLY A 286 -8.79 -12.09 4.31
C GLY A 286 -9.60 -13.38 4.22
N GLN A 287 -9.16 -14.40 4.96
CA GLN A 287 -9.67 -15.77 4.86
C GLN A 287 -11.17 -15.94 5.19
N ALA A 288 -11.77 -14.99 5.92
CA ALA A 288 -13.18 -14.99 6.34
C ALA A 288 -13.99 -13.87 5.66
N GLY A 289 -13.49 -13.34 4.54
CA GLY A 289 -14.12 -12.22 3.84
C GLY A 289 -15.41 -12.59 3.14
N ALA A 290 -15.59 -13.84 2.73
CA ALA A 290 -16.80 -14.26 2.03
C ALA A 290 -18.03 -14.29 2.95
N SER A 291 -17.90 -14.84 4.14
CA SER A 291 -18.98 -14.81 5.15
C SER A 291 -19.31 -13.37 5.56
N ALA A 292 -18.30 -12.51 5.76
CA ALA A 292 -18.51 -11.09 6.03
C ALA A 292 -19.29 -10.40 4.90
N THR A 293 -18.94 -10.68 3.64
CA THR A 293 -19.60 -10.14 2.45
C THR A 293 -21.07 -10.55 2.40
N VAL A 294 -21.36 -11.84 2.56
CA VAL A 294 -22.74 -12.36 2.50
C VAL A 294 -23.60 -11.79 3.64
N ARG A 295 -23.03 -11.66 4.85
CA ARG A 295 -23.73 -11.02 5.98
C ARG A 295 -24.05 -9.55 5.73
N ALA A 296 -23.19 -8.83 5.00
CA ALA A 296 -23.52 -7.49 4.54
C ALA A 296 -24.65 -7.50 3.51
N LEU A 297 -24.58 -8.38 2.52
CA LEU A 297 -25.61 -8.50 1.48
C LEU A 297 -27.01 -8.87 2.03
N THR A 298 -27.07 -9.65 3.12
CA THR A 298 -28.32 -10.07 3.77
C THR A 298 -28.84 -9.08 4.83
N GLY A 299 -28.02 -8.10 5.21
CA GLY A 299 -28.36 -7.15 6.28
C GLY A 299 -28.16 -7.70 7.70
N GLU A 300 -27.51 -8.85 7.88
CA GLU A 300 -27.08 -9.32 9.20
C GLU A 300 -26.08 -8.34 9.84
N ILE A 301 -25.30 -7.68 8.99
CA ILE A 301 -24.48 -6.53 9.38
C ILE A 301 -24.82 -5.33 8.47
N ASN A 302 -24.68 -4.14 9.01
CA ASN A 302 -24.78 -2.90 8.29
C ASN A 302 -23.37 -2.44 7.86
N PRO A 303 -23.06 -2.29 6.54
CA PRO A 303 -21.77 -1.78 6.10
C PRO A 303 -21.38 -0.48 6.78
N SER A 304 -20.13 -0.38 7.22
CA SER A 304 -19.64 0.78 7.98
C SER A 304 -18.17 1.09 7.70
N GLY A 305 -17.62 0.50 6.65
CA GLY A 305 -16.30 0.85 6.14
C GLY A 305 -16.35 2.18 5.39
N HIS A 306 -15.21 2.88 5.38
CA HIS A 306 -15.00 4.12 4.64
C HIS A 306 -13.71 4.00 3.83
N LEU A 307 -13.69 4.60 2.64
CA LEU A 307 -12.52 4.54 1.76
C LEU A 307 -11.31 5.23 2.41
N ALA A 308 -10.20 4.52 2.47
CA ALA A 308 -8.93 5.06 2.94
C ALA A 308 -8.12 5.75 1.83
N GLU A 309 -8.70 5.86 0.63
CA GLU A 309 -8.10 6.47 -0.56
C GLU A 309 -9.17 7.23 -1.34
N THR A 310 -8.75 8.27 -2.09
CA THR A 310 -9.61 8.89 -3.09
C THR A 310 -9.65 8.03 -4.34
N TRP A 311 -10.82 7.83 -4.92
CA TRP A 311 -10.99 7.12 -6.18
C TRP A 311 -11.18 8.11 -7.32
N PRO A 312 -10.17 8.40 -8.15
CA PRO A 312 -10.31 9.28 -9.30
C PRO A 312 -11.23 8.69 -10.36
N MET A 313 -11.67 9.50 -11.31
CA MET A 313 -12.50 9.04 -12.43
C MET A 313 -11.68 8.16 -13.37
N HIS A 314 -10.44 8.58 -13.69
CA HIS A 314 -9.52 7.92 -14.60
C HIS A 314 -8.10 7.91 -14.03
N TYR A 315 -7.28 6.99 -14.52
CA TYR A 315 -5.85 6.91 -14.16
C TYR A 315 -5.11 8.23 -14.44
N GLU A 316 -5.46 8.88 -15.54
CA GLU A 316 -4.86 10.15 -15.96
C GLU A 316 -5.13 11.29 -14.97
N ASP A 317 -6.17 11.20 -14.13
CA ASP A 317 -6.49 12.21 -13.12
C ASP A 317 -5.54 12.14 -11.91
N CYS A 318 -4.78 11.06 -11.75
CA CYS A 318 -3.81 10.95 -10.67
C CYS A 318 -2.69 12.00 -10.81
N PRO A 319 -2.27 12.65 -9.71
CA PRO A 319 -1.22 13.69 -9.77
C PRO A 319 0.10 13.17 -10.30
N SER A 320 0.41 11.90 -10.07
CA SER A 320 1.66 11.24 -10.50
C SER A 320 1.58 10.53 -11.86
N SER A 321 0.43 10.53 -12.55
CA SER A 321 0.22 9.73 -13.79
C SER A 321 1.21 10.03 -14.92
N GLY A 322 1.80 11.23 -14.97
CA GLY A 322 2.83 11.60 -15.94
C GLY A 322 4.27 11.20 -15.54
N TRP A 323 4.48 10.76 -14.29
CA TRP A 323 5.80 10.54 -13.69
C TRP A 323 5.98 9.14 -13.11
N TYR A 324 4.93 8.36 -13.05
CA TYR A 324 4.92 6.98 -12.56
C TYR A 324 4.65 6.00 -13.72
N PRO A 325 5.38 4.87 -13.79
CA PRO A 325 6.56 4.55 -12.99
C PRO A 325 7.76 5.45 -13.31
N ALA A 326 8.67 5.61 -12.34
CA ALA A 326 9.85 6.44 -12.53
C ALA A 326 10.74 5.93 -13.68
N ILE A 327 11.28 6.86 -14.47
CA ILE A 327 12.19 6.55 -15.57
C ILE A 327 13.62 6.88 -15.12
N GLY A 328 14.51 5.85 -15.07
CA GLY A 328 15.90 6.03 -14.67
C GLY A 328 16.16 5.61 -13.23
N ARG A 329 17.08 6.30 -12.55
CA ARG A 329 17.55 5.96 -11.20
C ARG A 329 16.75 6.62 -10.09
N ASP A 330 16.16 7.77 -10.38
CA ASP A 330 15.53 8.63 -9.40
C ASP A 330 14.02 8.70 -9.62
N ALA A 331 13.26 8.51 -8.54
CA ALA A 331 11.84 8.80 -8.48
C ALA A 331 11.67 10.17 -7.79
N ILE A 332 11.18 11.15 -8.52
CA ILE A 332 10.96 12.50 -8.02
C ILE A 332 9.49 12.65 -7.66
N TYR A 333 9.20 12.86 -6.38
CA TYR A 333 7.85 13.06 -5.86
C TYR A 333 7.41 14.53 -6.09
N ARG A 334 7.06 14.82 -7.34
CA ARG A 334 6.69 16.20 -7.76
C ARG A 334 5.44 16.72 -7.08
N GLU A 335 4.55 15.82 -6.70
CA GLU A 335 3.31 16.17 -6.02
C GLU A 335 3.52 16.71 -4.60
N GLY A 336 4.69 16.48 -3.98
CA GLY A 336 4.98 16.93 -2.63
C GLY A 336 3.91 16.49 -1.62
N PRO A 337 3.33 17.39 -0.81
CA PRO A 337 2.27 17.04 0.15
C PRO A 337 0.89 16.80 -0.49
N PHE A 338 0.73 17.06 -1.80
CA PHE A 338 -0.56 16.98 -2.49
C PHE A 338 -0.81 15.57 -3.02
N VAL A 339 -0.99 14.62 -2.11
CA VAL A 339 -1.27 13.20 -2.39
C VAL A 339 -2.72 12.88 -2.04
N GLY A 340 -3.40 12.08 -2.88
CA GLY A 340 -4.78 11.65 -2.65
C GLY A 340 -5.73 12.85 -2.53
N TYR A 341 -6.64 12.85 -1.55
CA TYR A 341 -7.63 13.91 -1.34
C TYR A 341 -6.98 15.31 -1.21
N ARG A 342 -5.75 15.38 -0.70
CA ARG A 342 -5.03 16.65 -0.60
C ARG A 342 -4.83 17.32 -1.94
N TYR A 343 -4.58 16.54 -2.99
CA TYR A 343 -4.52 17.02 -4.37
C TYR A 343 -5.91 17.33 -4.90
N TYR A 344 -6.81 16.34 -4.90
CA TYR A 344 -8.10 16.46 -5.57
C TYR A 344 -8.93 17.61 -5.01
N GLU A 345 -8.98 17.75 -3.68
CA GLU A 345 -9.72 18.83 -3.00
C GLU A 345 -9.08 20.20 -3.21
N THR A 346 -7.75 20.29 -3.26
CA THR A 346 -7.07 21.58 -3.43
C THR A 346 -7.14 22.06 -4.88
N ALA A 347 -6.91 21.17 -5.83
CA ALA A 347 -6.94 21.49 -7.26
C ALA A 347 -8.36 21.50 -7.86
N GLY A 348 -9.37 21.04 -7.11
CA GLY A 348 -10.75 20.94 -7.59
C GLY A 348 -10.95 19.91 -8.69
N VAL A 349 -10.19 18.82 -8.65
CA VAL A 349 -10.30 17.72 -9.64
C VAL A 349 -11.43 16.78 -9.24
N PRO A 350 -12.44 16.55 -10.09
CA PRO A 350 -13.55 15.66 -9.80
C PRO A 350 -13.08 14.21 -9.56
N VAL A 351 -13.73 13.53 -8.62
CA VAL A 351 -13.41 12.15 -8.27
C VAL A 351 -14.64 11.25 -8.35
N ARG A 352 -14.42 9.94 -8.46
CA ARG A 352 -15.52 8.96 -8.45
C ARG A 352 -16.06 8.80 -7.03
N PHE A 353 -15.16 8.68 -6.04
CA PHE A 353 -15.50 8.68 -4.63
C PHE A 353 -14.42 9.44 -3.86
N PRO A 354 -14.80 10.39 -3.00
CA PRO A 354 -13.83 11.10 -2.17
C PRO A 354 -13.21 10.18 -1.11
N PHE A 355 -12.07 10.58 -0.59
CA PHE A 355 -11.49 9.98 0.60
C PHE A 355 -12.48 10.00 1.77
N GLY A 356 -12.57 8.91 2.50
CA GLY A 356 -13.50 8.80 3.62
C GLY A 356 -14.92 8.41 3.24
N TYR A 357 -15.26 8.28 1.94
CA TYR A 357 -16.60 7.92 1.48
C TYR A 357 -16.98 6.49 1.87
N GLY A 358 -18.24 6.32 2.25
CA GLY A 358 -18.84 5.01 2.50
C GLY A 358 -20.32 5.19 2.86
N LEU A 359 -21.21 4.44 2.22
CA LEU A 359 -22.63 4.38 2.52
C LEU A 359 -22.91 3.35 3.62
N SER A 360 -24.08 3.47 4.20
CA SER A 360 -24.65 2.55 5.18
C SER A 360 -26.11 2.26 4.82
N TYR A 361 -26.71 1.23 5.41
CA TYR A 361 -28.16 1.06 5.41
C TYR A 361 -28.87 2.04 6.35
N SER A 362 -28.09 2.76 7.17
CA SER A 362 -28.53 3.85 8.02
C SER A 362 -28.12 5.20 7.45
N THR A 363 -28.86 6.25 7.79
CA THR A 363 -28.55 7.64 7.46
C THR A 363 -28.12 8.37 8.71
N PHE A 364 -27.02 9.11 8.62
CA PHE A 364 -26.46 9.85 9.75
C PHE A 364 -26.48 11.35 9.48
N THR A 365 -26.83 12.13 10.52
CA THR A 365 -26.83 13.59 10.49
C THR A 365 -25.81 14.14 11.48
N TYR A 366 -25.02 15.13 11.04
CA TYR A 366 -24.07 15.89 11.83
C TYR A 366 -24.71 17.25 12.12
N SER A 367 -25.18 17.49 13.34
CA SER A 367 -26.08 18.61 13.63
C SER A 367 -25.43 19.77 14.39
N ALA A 368 -24.41 19.52 15.19
CA ALA A 368 -23.70 20.54 15.96
C ALA A 368 -22.25 20.13 16.23
N ALA A 369 -21.38 21.12 16.27
CA ALA A 369 -20.01 20.92 16.70
C ALA A 369 -19.56 22.10 17.58
N THR A 370 -18.83 21.79 18.65
CA THR A 370 -18.28 22.77 19.57
C THR A 370 -16.82 22.50 19.80
N ALA A 371 -15.96 23.44 19.38
CA ALA A 371 -14.53 23.37 19.60
C ALA A 371 -14.16 23.91 20.99
N GLY A 372 -13.38 23.14 21.72
CA GLY A 372 -12.74 23.51 22.97
C GLY A 372 -11.23 23.74 22.78
N GLU A 373 -10.51 23.82 23.89
CA GLU A 373 -9.04 23.96 23.90
C GLU A 373 -8.34 22.66 23.43
N ASN A 374 -8.87 21.51 23.79
CA ASN A 374 -8.21 20.21 23.62
C ASN A 374 -8.90 19.28 22.61
N GLY A 375 -9.94 19.74 21.93
CA GLY A 375 -10.68 18.90 20.97
C GLY A 375 -11.97 19.52 20.50
N ILE A 376 -12.73 18.73 19.76
CA ILE A 376 -14.04 19.11 19.24
C ILE A 376 -15.09 18.06 19.59
N ASP A 377 -16.24 18.48 20.09
CA ASP A 377 -17.41 17.65 20.32
C ASP A 377 -18.38 17.80 19.15
N VAL A 378 -18.83 16.68 18.60
CA VAL A 378 -19.72 16.65 17.42
C VAL A 378 -20.95 15.81 17.75
N MET A 379 -22.14 16.37 17.56
CA MET A 379 -23.41 15.65 17.70
C MET A 379 -23.73 14.88 16.42
N VAL A 380 -23.81 13.55 16.54
CA VAL A 380 -24.17 12.64 15.45
C VAL A 380 -25.45 11.89 15.77
N SER A 381 -26.37 11.86 14.84
CA SER A 381 -27.67 11.16 14.98
C SER A 381 -27.82 10.10 13.89
N ASN A 382 -28.39 8.96 14.24
CA ASN A 382 -28.88 7.96 13.30
C ASN A 382 -30.37 8.23 13.05
N ASP A 383 -30.72 8.65 11.86
CA ASP A 383 -32.10 9.02 11.50
C ASP A 383 -32.92 7.83 10.95
N SER A 384 -32.37 6.61 11.04
CA SER A 384 -32.94 5.39 10.46
C SER A 384 -33.49 4.44 11.50
N ASP A 385 -34.38 3.53 11.05
CA ASP A 385 -34.95 2.44 11.84
C ASP A 385 -33.95 1.29 12.12
N VAL A 386 -32.75 1.36 11.58
CA VAL A 386 -31.71 0.31 11.68
C VAL A 386 -30.50 0.86 12.42
N ALA A 387 -29.93 0.07 13.30
CA ALA A 387 -28.66 0.41 13.93
C ALA A 387 -27.54 0.43 12.89
N GLY A 388 -26.59 1.35 13.04
CA GLY A 388 -25.46 1.47 12.14
C GLY A 388 -24.26 2.15 12.77
N SER A 389 -23.16 2.21 12.02
CA SER A 389 -21.95 2.91 12.44
C SER A 389 -21.46 3.81 11.32
N THR A 390 -20.89 4.95 11.70
CA THR A 390 -20.23 5.88 10.78
C THR A 390 -18.90 6.36 11.34
N VAL A 391 -18.09 7.01 10.52
CA VAL A 391 -16.81 7.61 10.93
C VAL A 391 -16.93 9.13 10.86
N VAL A 392 -16.89 9.77 12.02
CA VAL A 392 -16.80 11.23 12.13
C VAL A 392 -15.37 11.64 11.79
N GLN A 393 -15.20 12.51 10.81
CA GLN A 393 -13.88 12.94 10.31
C GLN A 393 -13.69 14.43 10.55
N LEU A 394 -12.58 14.79 11.20
CA LEU A 394 -12.17 16.17 11.43
C LEU A 394 -11.08 16.56 10.44
N TYR A 395 -11.38 17.50 9.58
CA TYR A 395 -10.44 18.16 8.69
C TYR A 395 -10.10 19.56 9.18
N VAL A 396 -8.87 19.97 8.94
CA VAL A 396 -8.37 21.27 9.38
C VAL A 396 -7.79 22.03 8.19
N ARG A 397 -8.22 23.29 8.03
CA ARG A 397 -7.66 24.24 7.07
C ARG A 397 -6.86 25.29 7.82
N GLY A 398 -5.57 25.46 7.46
CA GLY A 398 -4.70 26.46 8.05
C GLY A 398 -4.87 27.85 7.45
N PRO A 399 -4.21 28.87 8.05
CA PRO A 399 -4.13 30.22 7.48
C PRO A 399 -3.59 30.17 6.04
N GLN A 400 -4.12 31.02 5.18
CA GLN A 400 -3.60 31.18 3.83
C GLN A 400 -2.27 31.95 3.86
N GLY A 401 -1.24 31.45 3.18
CA GLY A 401 0.09 32.07 3.21
C GLY A 401 1.14 31.29 2.44
N GLY A 402 2.39 31.42 2.87
CA GLY A 402 3.55 30.82 2.20
C GLY A 402 3.86 29.38 2.57
N VAL A 403 3.18 28.81 3.56
CA VAL A 403 3.33 27.37 3.84
C VAL A 403 2.60 26.59 2.76
N LEU A 404 3.33 25.73 2.04
CA LEU A 404 2.75 24.82 1.06
C LEU A 404 1.95 23.75 1.78
N ARG A 405 0.65 23.88 1.76
CA ARG A 405 -0.29 22.93 2.38
C ARG A 405 -1.51 22.71 1.51
N PRO A 406 -2.14 21.55 1.58
CA PRO A 406 -3.43 21.31 0.92
C PRO A 406 -4.53 22.17 1.54
N ASP A 407 -5.65 22.33 0.82
CA ASP A 407 -6.83 23.07 1.30
C ASP A 407 -7.29 22.56 2.66
N ARG A 408 -7.26 21.25 2.87
CA ARG A 408 -7.64 20.62 4.12
C ARG A 408 -6.83 19.36 4.38
N GLU A 409 -6.67 19.03 5.66
CA GLU A 409 -6.00 17.81 6.11
C GLU A 409 -6.82 17.11 7.19
N LEU A 410 -7.00 15.79 7.06
CA LEU A 410 -7.57 14.97 8.12
C LEU A 410 -6.65 15.00 9.34
N LYS A 411 -7.15 15.47 10.47
CA LYS A 411 -6.39 15.59 11.73
C LYS A 411 -6.94 14.73 12.85
N GLY A 412 -8.13 14.18 12.68
CA GLY A 412 -8.70 13.24 13.63
C GLY A 412 -9.93 12.55 13.08
N PHE A 413 -10.26 11.38 13.61
CA PHE A 413 -11.49 10.68 13.30
C PHE A 413 -11.91 9.77 14.45
N ALA A 414 -13.21 9.48 14.52
CA ALA A 414 -13.76 8.53 15.47
C ALA A 414 -14.89 7.71 14.84
N LYS A 415 -14.83 6.38 14.97
CA LYS A 415 -15.94 5.49 14.56
C LYS A 415 -16.96 5.41 15.69
N VAL A 416 -18.21 5.68 15.39
CA VAL A 416 -19.32 5.65 16.34
C VAL A 416 -20.40 4.70 15.89
N SER A 417 -20.92 3.90 16.82
CA SER A 417 -22.07 3.03 16.62
C SER A 417 -23.29 3.62 17.31
N LEU A 418 -24.41 3.68 16.58
CA LEU A 418 -25.67 4.27 17.03
C LEU A 418 -26.80 3.27 16.81
N ALA A 419 -27.64 3.07 17.82
CA ALA A 419 -28.90 2.38 17.64
C ALA A 419 -29.83 3.17 16.72
N ALA A 420 -30.95 2.57 16.29
CA ALA A 420 -31.98 3.28 15.55
C ALA A 420 -32.44 4.52 16.35
N HIS A 421 -32.49 5.68 15.68
CA HIS A 421 -32.88 6.98 16.25
C HIS A 421 -32.03 7.47 17.45
N GLU A 422 -30.85 6.89 17.67
CA GLU A 422 -29.94 7.33 18.70
C GLU A 422 -29.10 8.53 18.25
N SER A 423 -28.82 9.45 19.19
CA SER A 423 -27.88 10.55 19.02
C SER A 423 -26.80 10.47 20.07
N LYS A 424 -25.55 10.72 19.68
CA LYS A 424 -24.36 10.74 20.57
C LYS A 424 -23.50 11.96 20.29
N SER A 425 -22.90 12.51 21.36
CA SER A 425 -21.76 13.42 21.22
C SER A 425 -20.50 12.59 21.05
N VAL A 426 -19.74 12.88 20.00
CA VAL A 426 -18.48 12.24 19.65
C VAL A 426 -17.37 13.27 19.87
N HIS A 427 -16.41 12.94 20.71
CA HIS A 427 -15.23 13.78 20.96
C HIS A 427 -14.07 13.36 20.05
N ILE A 428 -13.37 14.35 19.48
CA ILE A 428 -12.12 14.16 18.74
C ILE A 428 -11.08 15.09 19.36
N ASP A 429 -10.02 14.49 19.91
CA ASP A 429 -8.94 15.22 20.56
C ASP A 429 -8.10 16.03 19.57
N PHE A 430 -7.64 17.20 19.98
CA PHE A 430 -6.52 17.89 19.34
C PHE A 430 -5.22 17.39 19.97
N ASP A 431 -4.32 16.95 19.13
CA ASP A 431 -3.00 16.50 19.53
C ASP A 431 -1.90 17.44 19.00
N ARG A 432 -0.65 17.11 19.29
CA ARG A 432 0.50 17.87 18.79
C ARG A 432 0.63 17.93 17.27
N TYR A 433 -0.13 17.12 16.51
CA TYR A 433 -0.09 17.05 15.06
C TYR A 433 -1.19 17.86 14.38
N THR A 434 -2.19 18.32 15.15
CA THR A 434 -3.43 18.89 14.59
C THR A 434 -3.17 20.17 13.80
N PHE A 435 -2.37 21.10 14.34
CA PHE A 435 -2.17 22.44 13.75
C PHE A 435 -0.75 22.70 13.24
N ARG A 436 0.15 21.73 13.30
CA ARG A 436 1.56 21.94 12.96
C ARG A 436 1.88 21.68 11.49
N HIS A 437 2.94 22.28 11.01
CA HIS A 437 3.64 21.97 9.77
C HIS A 437 5.14 21.84 10.05
N PHE A 438 5.87 21.15 9.17
CA PHE A 438 7.32 21.06 9.29
C PHE A 438 7.94 22.25 8.56
N ASP A 439 8.70 23.07 9.27
CA ASP A 439 9.46 24.18 8.71
C ASP A 439 10.86 23.71 8.33
N VAL A 440 11.11 23.58 7.04
CA VAL A 440 12.40 23.11 6.49
C VAL A 440 13.55 24.06 6.84
N ALA A 441 13.28 25.37 6.94
CA ALA A 441 14.33 26.36 7.20
C ALA A 441 14.90 26.24 8.63
N SER A 442 14.06 25.99 9.62
CA SER A 442 14.49 25.75 11.01
C SER A 442 14.71 24.28 11.34
N ASN A 443 14.30 23.37 10.46
CA ASN A 443 14.27 21.91 10.68
C ASN A 443 13.46 21.52 11.93
N GLU A 444 12.31 22.18 12.13
CA GLU A 444 11.45 21.99 13.29
C GLU A 444 9.97 21.98 12.91
N TRP A 445 9.15 21.36 13.75
CA TRP A 445 7.69 21.51 13.68
C TRP A 445 7.27 22.86 14.23
N LYS A 446 6.43 23.60 13.48
CA LYS A 446 5.90 24.93 13.83
C LYS A 446 4.39 24.94 13.70
N THR A 447 3.77 25.83 14.48
CA THR A 447 2.34 26.14 14.40
C THR A 447 2.17 27.59 14.04
N GLU A 448 1.41 27.89 13.00
CA GLU A 448 1.11 29.28 12.63
C GLU A 448 0.02 29.88 13.53
N THR A 449 0.28 31.07 14.05
CA THR A 449 -0.73 31.86 14.74
C THR A 449 -1.77 32.37 13.77
N GLY A 450 -3.05 32.24 14.09
CA GLY A 450 -4.12 32.78 13.27
C GLY A 450 -5.44 32.07 13.41
N GLU A 451 -6.33 32.40 12.49
CA GLU A 451 -7.63 31.74 12.39
C GLU A 451 -7.50 30.50 11.48
N TRP A 452 -7.83 29.35 12.05
CA TRP A 452 -7.94 28.06 11.42
C TRP A 452 -9.40 27.72 11.20
N THR A 453 -9.69 26.81 10.30
CA THR A 453 -11.05 26.30 10.07
C THR A 453 -11.11 24.82 10.37
N LEU A 454 -11.97 24.44 11.29
CA LEU A 454 -12.30 23.05 11.60
C LEU A 454 -13.51 22.67 10.74
N MET A 455 -13.41 21.56 10.03
CA MET A 455 -14.47 21.07 9.15
C MET A 455 -14.77 19.62 9.53
N VAL A 456 -16.05 19.29 9.75
CA VAL A 456 -16.44 17.95 10.20
C VAL A 456 -17.50 17.38 9.30
N GLY A 457 -17.34 16.11 8.98
CA GLY A 457 -18.30 15.34 8.18
C GLY A 457 -17.94 13.86 8.11
N ASP A 458 -18.40 13.20 7.07
CA ASP A 458 -18.22 11.77 6.84
C ASP A 458 -17.22 11.43 5.71
N ASN A 459 -16.81 12.42 4.94
CA ASN A 459 -15.77 12.27 3.90
C ASN A 459 -15.15 13.63 3.54
N ALA A 460 -14.13 13.64 2.68
CA ALA A 460 -13.38 14.85 2.34
C ALA A 460 -14.20 15.93 1.60
N GLU A 461 -15.29 15.56 0.90
CA GLU A 461 -16.17 16.49 0.20
C GLU A 461 -17.41 16.89 1.04
N HIS A 462 -17.97 15.97 1.80
CA HIS A 462 -19.16 16.22 2.60
C HIS A 462 -18.79 16.61 4.04
N LEU A 463 -18.63 17.93 4.26
CA LEU A 463 -18.22 18.56 5.51
C LEU A 463 -19.27 19.59 5.96
N PRO A 464 -20.46 19.13 6.43
CA PRO A 464 -21.60 20.02 6.73
C PRO A 464 -21.34 20.99 7.89
N LEU A 465 -20.37 20.72 8.76
CA LEU A 465 -20.05 21.58 9.89
C LEU A 465 -18.69 22.26 9.67
N THR A 466 -18.69 23.59 9.78
CA THR A 466 -17.50 24.42 9.62
C THR A 466 -17.42 25.42 10.77
N ILE A 467 -16.31 25.42 11.52
CA ILE A 467 -16.14 26.20 12.72
C ILE A 467 -14.81 26.96 12.66
N PRO A 468 -14.80 28.30 12.82
CA PRO A 468 -13.55 29.05 13.01
C PRO A 468 -12.91 28.69 14.35
N HIS A 469 -11.58 28.57 14.37
CA HIS A 469 -10.81 28.25 15.57
C HIS A 469 -9.51 29.07 15.61
N THR A 470 -9.33 29.86 16.67
CA THR A 470 -8.13 30.68 16.82
C THR A 470 -7.02 29.86 17.48
N VAL A 471 -5.86 29.79 16.83
CA VAL A 471 -4.67 29.10 17.34
C VAL A 471 -3.60 30.13 17.69
N ALA A 472 -3.07 30.07 18.92
CA ALA A 472 -1.88 30.78 19.34
C ALA A 472 -0.66 29.91 19.03
N GLY A 473 -0.02 30.17 17.89
CA GLY A 473 1.11 29.38 17.40
C GLY A 473 2.47 30.01 17.72
N ASP A 474 3.52 29.37 17.23
CA ASP A 474 4.93 29.74 17.44
C ASP A 474 5.40 30.79 16.46
N VAL A 475 4.78 30.84 15.27
CA VAL A 475 5.18 31.70 14.15
C VAL A 475 3.98 32.39 13.52
N ASN A 476 4.25 33.54 12.91
CA ASN A 476 3.24 34.22 12.09
C ASN A 476 3.23 33.64 10.66
N PRO A 477 2.08 33.66 9.97
CA PRO A 477 2.01 33.28 8.57
C PRO A 477 3.01 34.06 7.72
N VAL A 478 3.72 33.37 6.84
CA VAL A 478 4.65 33.96 5.88
C VAL A 478 3.97 34.22 4.54
N ALA A 479 4.53 35.15 3.74
CA ALA A 479 4.00 35.41 2.42
C ALA A 479 4.27 34.24 1.47
N ALA A 480 3.33 33.96 0.56
CA ALA A 480 3.48 32.97 -0.46
C ALA A 480 4.63 33.29 -1.44
N ASP A 481 5.43 32.29 -1.77
CA ASP A 481 6.42 32.40 -2.85
C ASP A 481 5.72 32.20 -4.20
N THR A 482 5.60 33.26 -4.97
CA THR A 482 4.94 33.25 -6.27
C THR A 482 5.67 32.43 -7.33
N ALA A 483 6.93 32.04 -7.08
CA ALA A 483 7.67 31.10 -7.93
C ALA A 483 7.13 29.65 -7.86
N LEU A 484 6.24 29.35 -6.91
CA LEU A 484 5.65 28.03 -6.66
C LEU A 484 4.16 27.99 -7.02
N GLY A 485 3.77 28.61 -8.14
CA GLY A 485 2.36 28.82 -8.52
C GLY A 485 1.51 27.55 -8.59
N HIS A 486 2.03 26.46 -9.17
CA HIS A 486 1.30 25.20 -9.24
C HIS A 486 1.17 24.51 -7.87
N TYR A 487 2.15 24.65 -6.99
CA TYR A 487 2.02 24.16 -5.61
C TYR A 487 1.01 24.97 -4.80
N LEU A 488 0.99 26.31 -4.96
CA LEU A 488 0.04 27.17 -4.25
C LEU A 488 -1.41 26.93 -4.69
N SER A 489 -1.62 26.55 -5.94
CA SER A 489 -2.94 26.24 -6.49
C SER A 489 -3.33 24.75 -6.35
N GLY A 490 -2.41 23.89 -5.92
CA GLY A 490 -2.61 22.44 -5.87
C GLY A 490 -2.53 21.72 -7.23
N HIS A 491 -2.32 22.43 -8.36
CA HIS A 491 -2.22 21.84 -9.70
C HIS A 491 -0.86 21.17 -9.92
N VAL A 492 -0.48 20.29 -8.99
CA VAL A 492 0.86 19.70 -8.92
C VAL A 492 1.20 18.75 -10.08
N LYS A 493 0.22 18.28 -10.82
CA LYS A 493 0.43 17.56 -12.07
C LYS A 493 1.17 18.39 -13.13
N GLU A 494 1.06 19.71 -13.05
CA GLU A 494 1.64 20.67 -13.99
C GLU A 494 2.96 21.28 -13.49
N VAL A 495 3.45 20.84 -12.32
CA VAL A 495 4.70 21.34 -11.72
C VAL A 495 5.86 21.22 -12.69
N THR A 496 6.54 22.33 -12.90
CA THR A 496 7.69 22.48 -13.80
C THR A 496 9.00 22.09 -13.10
N ASP A 497 10.04 21.79 -13.88
CA ASP A 497 11.39 21.57 -13.35
C ASP A 497 11.93 22.81 -12.62
N ALA A 498 11.52 23.99 -13.05
CA ALA A 498 11.91 25.26 -12.41
C ALA A 498 11.32 25.38 -10.99
N GLU A 499 10.04 25.08 -10.80
CA GLU A 499 9.41 25.08 -9.49
C GLU A 499 10.01 23.99 -8.58
N MET A 500 10.26 22.81 -9.14
CA MET A 500 10.90 21.74 -8.39
C MET A 500 12.33 22.12 -7.97
N ALA A 501 13.07 22.83 -8.82
CA ALA A 501 14.41 23.31 -8.50
C ALA A 501 14.42 24.33 -7.34
N VAL A 502 13.35 25.15 -7.21
CA VAL A 502 13.18 26.04 -6.06
C VAL A 502 13.09 25.26 -4.76
N LEU A 503 12.28 24.17 -4.74
CA LEU A 503 12.14 23.32 -3.54
C LEU A 503 13.39 22.52 -3.23
N PHE A 504 14.11 22.02 -4.25
CA PHE A 504 15.33 21.24 -4.08
C PHE A 504 16.55 22.10 -3.75
N GLY A 505 16.54 23.40 -4.10
CA GLY A 505 17.73 24.27 -4.04
C GLY A 505 18.78 23.93 -5.10
N HIS A 506 18.46 23.11 -6.10
CA HIS A 506 19.32 22.75 -7.23
C HIS A 506 18.48 22.33 -8.45
N GLU A 507 19.11 22.33 -9.63
CA GLU A 507 18.43 21.94 -10.86
C GLU A 507 17.97 20.47 -10.83
N VAL A 508 16.79 20.23 -11.42
CA VAL A 508 16.27 18.87 -11.64
C VAL A 508 16.99 18.26 -12.83
N VAL A 509 17.70 17.18 -12.60
CA VAL A 509 18.36 16.43 -13.67
C VAL A 509 17.33 15.52 -14.33
N ALA A 510 17.12 15.72 -15.64
CA ALA A 510 16.22 14.86 -16.40
C ALA A 510 16.66 13.39 -16.32
N PRO A 511 15.73 12.45 -16.05
CA PRO A 511 16.07 11.03 -16.00
C PRO A 511 16.59 10.59 -17.36
N GLY A 512 17.76 9.94 -17.35
CA GLY A 512 18.43 9.44 -18.54
C GLY A 512 18.87 8.00 -18.40
N LYS A 513 19.03 7.29 -19.52
CA LYS A 513 19.64 5.96 -19.49
C LYS A 513 21.09 6.08 -19.00
N PRO A 514 21.53 5.23 -18.05
CA PRO A 514 22.89 5.28 -17.56
C PRO A 514 23.89 5.03 -18.72
N VAL A 515 24.86 5.92 -18.88
CA VAL A 515 25.97 5.76 -19.83
C VAL A 515 26.95 4.68 -19.34
N THR A 516 27.08 4.57 -18.02
CA THR A 516 27.86 3.54 -17.32
C THR A 516 27.01 2.94 -16.22
N PHE A 517 27.07 1.63 -16.07
CA PHE A 517 26.36 0.92 -15.02
C PHE A 517 27.13 0.97 -13.71
N GLY A 518 26.42 1.19 -12.61
CA GLY A 518 26.88 1.11 -11.24
C GLY A 518 26.30 -0.11 -10.50
N VAL A 519 26.57 -0.17 -9.20
CA VAL A 519 26.09 -1.24 -8.32
C VAL A 519 24.57 -1.20 -8.08
N ASN A 520 23.94 -0.05 -8.34
CA ASN A 520 22.50 0.18 -8.16
C ASN A 520 21.67 0.00 -9.43
N ASP A 521 22.29 -0.16 -10.60
CA ASP A 521 21.56 -0.33 -11.83
C ASP A 521 21.04 -1.76 -11.99
N PRO A 522 19.72 -1.99 -12.09
CA PRO A 522 19.15 -3.32 -12.10
C PRO A 522 19.60 -4.11 -13.34
N ILE A 523 19.62 -5.44 -13.21
CA ILE A 523 20.06 -6.35 -14.28
C ILE A 523 19.24 -6.11 -15.56
N MET A 524 17.98 -5.75 -15.47
CA MET A 524 17.15 -5.44 -16.64
C MET A 524 17.71 -4.31 -17.50
N SER A 525 18.38 -3.32 -16.90
CA SER A 525 18.98 -2.20 -17.63
C SER A 525 20.16 -2.64 -18.51
N TRP A 526 20.75 -3.81 -18.24
CA TRP A 526 21.90 -4.34 -18.99
C TRP A 526 21.56 -4.83 -20.40
N VAL A 527 20.28 -4.82 -20.81
CA VAL A 527 19.89 -5.09 -22.21
C VAL A 527 20.59 -4.16 -23.21
N ASP A 528 20.97 -2.96 -22.76
CA ASP A 528 21.72 -1.95 -23.50
C ASP A 528 23.23 -1.95 -23.18
N SER A 529 23.72 -2.92 -22.39
CA SER A 529 25.12 -3.02 -21.99
C SER A 529 26.09 -3.16 -23.16
N LYS A 530 27.26 -2.52 -23.04
CA LYS A 530 28.41 -2.73 -23.95
C LYS A 530 29.04 -4.11 -23.71
N GLY A 531 28.90 -4.69 -22.51
CA GLY A 531 29.39 -6.01 -22.15
C GLY A 531 28.53 -7.12 -22.76
N PHE A 532 29.09 -7.90 -23.68
CA PHE A 532 28.36 -8.98 -24.36
C PHE A 532 27.73 -9.97 -23.37
N VAL A 533 28.46 -10.38 -22.33
CA VAL A 533 27.98 -11.34 -21.33
C VAL A 533 26.77 -10.77 -20.58
N ALA A 534 26.91 -9.58 -20.00
CA ALA A 534 25.83 -8.94 -19.24
C ALA A 534 24.59 -8.70 -20.12
N ARG A 535 24.78 -8.20 -21.34
CA ARG A 535 23.69 -8.00 -22.31
C ARG A 535 22.99 -9.31 -22.65
N THR A 536 23.74 -10.40 -22.81
CA THR A 536 23.16 -11.72 -23.13
C THR A 536 22.34 -12.24 -21.96
N VAL A 537 22.84 -12.13 -20.72
CA VAL A 537 22.10 -12.53 -19.50
C VAL A 537 20.79 -11.75 -19.40
N ALA A 538 20.85 -10.42 -19.44
CA ALA A 538 19.66 -9.59 -19.35
C ALA A 538 18.62 -9.92 -20.44
N LYS A 539 19.04 -10.01 -21.71
CA LYS A 539 18.15 -10.37 -22.82
C LYS A 539 17.54 -11.77 -22.69
N THR A 540 18.31 -12.73 -22.14
CA THR A 540 17.79 -14.09 -21.93
C THR A 540 16.73 -14.12 -20.86
N LEU A 541 16.96 -13.47 -19.71
CA LEU A 541 15.98 -13.38 -18.63
C LEU A 541 14.72 -12.62 -19.06
N THR A 542 14.87 -11.50 -19.77
CA THR A 542 13.72 -10.75 -20.32
C THR A 542 12.89 -11.59 -21.29
N LYS A 543 13.55 -12.37 -22.17
CA LYS A 543 12.85 -13.28 -23.07
C LYS A 543 12.16 -14.43 -22.34
N GLN A 544 12.78 -14.95 -21.29
CA GLN A 544 12.19 -16.00 -20.45
C GLN A 544 10.93 -15.49 -19.76
N GLU A 545 10.97 -14.32 -19.14
CA GLU A 545 9.82 -13.68 -18.51
C GLU A 545 8.68 -13.47 -19.52
N ALA A 546 8.98 -12.86 -20.68
CA ALA A 546 8.00 -12.63 -21.72
C ALA A 546 7.34 -13.92 -22.23
N LYS A 547 8.12 -15.01 -22.37
CA LYS A 547 7.61 -16.32 -22.76
C LYS A 547 6.70 -16.95 -21.70
N ILE A 548 7.07 -16.83 -20.43
CA ILE A 548 6.24 -17.33 -19.33
C ILE A 548 4.95 -16.52 -19.26
N ARG A 549 5.03 -15.20 -19.31
CA ARG A 549 3.88 -14.29 -19.36
C ARG A 549 2.94 -14.64 -20.52
N GLN A 550 3.47 -14.86 -21.71
CA GLN A 550 2.67 -15.27 -22.87
C GLN A 550 1.97 -16.63 -22.67
N LYS A 551 2.66 -17.59 -22.02
CA LYS A 551 2.12 -18.94 -21.78
C LYS A 551 1.09 -18.99 -20.67
N THR A 552 1.33 -18.25 -19.59
CA THR A 552 0.52 -18.32 -18.34
C THR A 552 -0.46 -17.16 -18.24
N GLY A 553 -0.31 -16.13 -19.08
CA GLY A 553 -1.01 -14.85 -18.95
C GLY A 553 -0.57 -14.04 -17.72
N ALA A 554 0.39 -14.51 -16.92
CA ALA A 554 0.88 -13.88 -15.70
C ALA A 554 2.38 -13.60 -15.78
N PRO A 555 2.87 -12.52 -15.15
CA PRO A 555 4.30 -12.27 -15.03
C PRO A 555 4.96 -13.36 -14.16
N ASP A 556 6.21 -13.73 -14.52
CA ASP A 556 7.05 -14.57 -13.68
C ASP A 556 7.75 -13.70 -12.62
N LEU A 557 7.16 -13.64 -11.42
CA LEU A 557 7.67 -12.81 -10.33
C LEU A 557 9.11 -13.13 -9.94
N ASN A 558 9.53 -14.39 -10.02
CA ASN A 558 10.91 -14.78 -9.72
C ASN A 558 11.91 -14.21 -10.75
N THR A 559 11.59 -14.31 -12.02
CA THR A 559 12.42 -13.72 -13.08
C THR A 559 12.41 -12.20 -13.02
N LEU A 560 11.25 -11.57 -12.73
CA LEU A 560 11.15 -10.13 -12.52
C LEU A 560 11.97 -9.67 -11.32
N PHE A 561 11.93 -10.39 -10.20
CA PHE A 561 12.77 -10.10 -9.04
C PHE A 561 14.25 -10.09 -9.41
N ILE A 562 14.74 -11.09 -10.14
CA ILE A 562 16.13 -11.14 -10.61
C ILE A 562 16.44 -9.98 -11.56
N LEU A 563 15.54 -9.66 -12.50
CA LEU A 563 15.72 -8.57 -13.46
C LEU A 563 15.79 -7.20 -12.78
N ASN A 564 14.98 -6.99 -11.76
CA ASN A 564 14.93 -5.74 -10.99
C ASN A 564 16.02 -5.66 -9.91
N MET A 565 16.70 -6.77 -9.60
CA MET A 565 17.74 -6.81 -8.58
C MET A 565 18.97 -5.99 -9.03
N PRO A 566 19.44 -5.02 -8.20
CA PRO A 566 20.71 -4.36 -8.43
C PRO A 566 21.89 -5.28 -8.06
N PRO A 567 23.05 -5.17 -8.72
CA PRO A 567 24.23 -6.00 -8.43
C PRO A 567 24.64 -6.03 -6.96
N ARG A 568 24.50 -4.90 -6.24
CA ARG A 568 24.84 -4.82 -4.81
C ARG A 568 24.09 -5.84 -3.95
N ALA A 569 22.83 -6.11 -4.28
CA ALA A 569 22.02 -7.06 -3.52
C ALA A 569 22.56 -8.48 -3.58
N MET A 570 23.33 -8.85 -4.63
CA MET A 570 23.96 -10.17 -4.72
C MET A 570 24.92 -10.42 -3.55
N SER A 571 25.65 -9.38 -3.07
CA SER A 571 26.57 -9.54 -1.94
C SER A 571 25.86 -9.81 -0.62
N LYS A 572 24.58 -9.49 -0.52
CA LYS A 572 23.77 -9.64 0.68
C LYS A 572 22.87 -10.90 0.64
N MET A 573 22.45 -11.33 -0.54
CA MET A 573 21.47 -12.41 -0.70
C MET A 573 22.11 -13.79 -0.95
N THR A 574 23.42 -13.88 -1.12
CA THR A 574 24.09 -15.14 -1.47
C THR A 574 24.77 -15.83 -0.30
N GLN A 575 24.41 -15.52 0.93
CA GLN A 575 24.97 -16.10 2.16
C GLN A 575 26.51 -16.04 2.21
N GLY A 576 27.08 -14.93 1.74
CA GLY A 576 28.52 -14.70 1.73
C GLY A 576 29.29 -15.40 0.60
N MET A 577 28.62 -15.97 -0.42
CA MET A 577 29.30 -16.49 -1.61
C MET A 577 29.84 -15.36 -2.48
N VAL A 578 29.09 -14.28 -2.63
CA VAL A 578 29.50 -13.07 -3.37
C VAL A 578 29.84 -11.98 -2.39
N ASP A 579 31.01 -11.35 -2.53
CA ASP A 579 31.41 -10.16 -1.79
C ASP A 579 31.30 -8.89 -2.66
N SER A 580 31.49 -7.73 -2.06
CA SER A 580 31.44 -6.43 -2.76
C SER A 580 32.48 -6.34 -3.89
N ALA A 581 33.67 -6.93 -3.73
CA ALA A 581 34.69 -6.93 -4.77
C ALA A 581 34.29 -7.79 -5.99
N MET A 582 33.50 -8.86 -5.78
CA MET A 582 32.92 -9.62 -6.87
C MET A 582 31.81 -8.81 -7.58
N VAL A 583 30.99 -8.06 -6.82
CA VAL A 583 29.98 -7.15 -7.37
C VAL A 583 30.63 -6.10 -8.27
N ASP A 584 31.71 -5.46 -7.81
CA ASP A 584 32.48 -4.50 -8.62
C ASP A 584 33.03 -5.11 -9.91
N ALA A 585 33.48 -6.37 -9.83
CA ALA A 585 33.96 -7.10 -10.99
C ALA A 585 32.82 -7.44 -11.98
N ILE A 586 31.62 -7.76 -11.50
CA ILE A 586 30.41 -7.99 -12.31
C ILE A 586 29.99 -6.67 -13.01
N VAL A 587 30.02 -5.56 -12.30
CA VAL A 587 29.74 -4.23 -12.88
C VAL A 587 30.74 -3.86 -13.99
N LYS A 588 32.03 -4.23 -13.84
CA LYS A 588 33.02 -4.08 -14.93
C LYS A 588 32.65 -4.89 -16.18
N ILE A 589 32.09 -6.10 -16.01
CA ILE A 589 31.58 -6.90 -17.13
C ILE A 589 30.43 -6.17 -17.82
N ALA A 590 29.50 -5.61 -17.05
CA ALA A 590 28.38 -4.84 -17.58
C ALA A 590 28.85 -3.60 -18.36
N ASN A 591 29.94 -2.99 -17.98
CA ASN A 591 30.54 -1.83 -18.67
C ASN A 591 31.47 -2.21 -19.84
N GLY A 592 31.53 -3.48 -20.24
CA GLY A 592 32.31 -3.93 -21.40
C GLY A 592 33.73 -4.42 -21.11
N HIS A 593 34.17 -4.38 -19.85
CA HIS A 593 35.50 -4.86 -19.43
C HIS A 593 35.48 -6.36 -19.10
N THR A 594 34.99 -7.19 -20.01
CA THR A 594 34.64 -8.60 -19.77
C THR A 594 35.80 -9.42 -19.17
N PHE A 595 37.00 -9.39 -19.79
CA PHE A 595 38.10 -10.20 -19.29
C PHE A 595 38.63 -9.75 -17.92
N ARG A 596 38.74 -8.43 -17.71
CA ARG A 596 39.13 -7.88 -16.40
C ARG A 596 38.07 -8.19 -15.32
N GLY A 597 36.79 -8.11 -15.67
CA GLY A 597 35.71 -8.45 -14.77
C GLY A 597 35.70 -9.93 -14.43
N LEU A 598 35.80 -10.84 -15.40
CA LEU A 598 35.86 -12.29 -15.13
C LEU A 598 37.05 -12.67 -14.26
N GLY A 599 38.28 -12.14 -14.56
CA GLY A 599 39.43 -12.34 -13.72
C GLY A 599 39.23 -11.83 -12.29
N GLY A 600 38.58 -10.67 -12.14
CA GLY A 600 38.20 -10.10 -10.84
C GLY A 600 37.22 -10.97 -10.06
N VAL A 601 36.17 -11.50 -10.70
CA VAL A 601 35.20 -12.42 -10.08
C VAL A 601 35.90 -13.66 -9.54
N ILE A 602 36.74 -14.32 -10.36
CA ILE A 602 37.47 -15.54 -9.97
C ILE A 602 38.42 -15.27 -8.79
N ALA A 603 39.22 -14.21 -8.89
CA ALA A 603 40.19 -13.86 -7.84
C ALA A 603 39.48 -13.51 -6.52
N SER A 604 38.40 -12.74 -6.58
CA SER A 604 37.61 -12.37 -5.40
C SER A 604 36.87 -13.57 -4.80
N PHE A 605 36.36 -14.50 -5.62
CA PHE A 605 35.75 -15.73 -5.13
C PHE A 605 36.72 -16.54 -4.24
N PHE A 606 37.90 -16.85 -4.70
CA PHE A 606 38.88 -17.63 -3.90
C PHE A 606 39.33 -16.87 -2.66
N ARG A 607 39.56 -15.56 -2.76
CA ARG A 607 39.90 -14.73 -1.62
C ARG A 607 38.79 -14.71 -0.57
N ASN A 608 37.55 -14.52 -0.99
CA ASN A 608 36.38 -14.50 -0.11
C ASN A 608 36.15 -15.86 0.58
N GLN A 609 36.25 -16.97 -0.17
CA GLN A 609 36.16 -18.32 0.41
C GLN A 609 37.25 -18.58 1.47
N SER A 610 38.49 -18.14 1.22
CA SER A 610 39.54 -18.24 2.19
C SER A 610 39.27 -17.40 3.44
N ALA A 611 38.78 -16.19 3.26
CA ALA A 611 38.40 -15.30 4.36
C ALA A 611 37.21 -15.89 5.18
N ASN A 612 36.19 -16.43 4.52
CA ASN A 612 35.05 -17.06 5.19
C ASN A 612 35.48 -18.26 6.06
N LYS A 613 36.36 -19.11 5.54
CA LYS A 613 36.93 -20.26 6.32
C LYS A 613 37.71 -19.79 7.54
N ARG A 614 38.45 -18.69 7.43
CA ARG A 614 39.21 -18.11 8.55
C ARG A 614 38.30 -17.57 9.63
N THR A 615 37.35 -16.71 9.26
CA THR A 615 36.35 -16.16 10.20
C THR A 615 35.55 -17.26 10.88
N ALA A 616 35.09 -18.28 10.13
CA ALA A 616 34.38 -19.42 10.72
C ALA A 616 35.21 -20.18 11.76
N LYS A 617 36.55 -20.28 11.55
CA LYS A 617 37.46 -20.92 12.50
C LYS A 617 37.69 -20.06 13.75
N GLU A 618 37.77 -18.75 13.59
CA GLU A 618 37.94 -17.80 14.70
C GLU A 618 36.70 -17.84 15.61
N LEU A 619 35.47 -17.75 15.04
CA LEU A 619 34.22 -17.78 15.79
C LEU A 619 33.90 -19.15 16.45
N ASN A 620 34.47 -20.26 15.97
CA ASN A 620 34.25 -21.57 16.60
C ASN A 620 35.31 -21.90 17.69
N ASN A 621 36.35 -21.08 17.85
CA ASN A 621 37.40 -21.27 18.86
C ASN A 621 37.19 -20.35 20.09
N ASP A 622 36.25 -19.43 20.01
CA ASP A 622 35.77 -18.57 21.11
C ASP A 622 34.48 -19.17 21.72
#